data_cc27d70b125c41f57f50102102f07973
#
_entry.id   cc27d70b125c41f57f50102102f07973
#
_cell.length_a   1.000
_cell.length_b   1.000
_cell.length_c   1.000
_cell.angle_alpha   90.00
_cell.angle_beta   90.00
_cell.angle_gamma   90.00
#
_symmetry.space_group_name_H-M   'P 1'
#
loop_
_entity.id
_entity.type
_entity.pdbx_description
1 polymer ?
#
loop_
_entity_poly.entity_id
_entity_poly.type
_entity_poly.pdbx_seq_one_letter_code
_entity_poly.pdbx_strand_id
1 'polypeptide(L)'
;SSNRMASNRLTRQQVEEVYRTNKIATAFEPMKVDDIIETINHFSCVQYAVDNITTPMTQRFIKKLHYLLTYGTYADRKQKSCSGEYRTCTGKIGVPPREINRALGELIKEYEKQPADYERILDFHVRFERIHPFDDYNGRVGRIIIVKECLRYGIDPFIVDDKRRGAYNRGIAMWDET
;
A
#
# COMPACT_ATOMS: atom_id res chain seq x y z
N SER A 1 12.28 -4.73 0.48
CA SER A 1 10.87 -5.02 0.71
C SER A 1 10.07 -3.74 0.93
N SER A 2 8.75 -3.79 0.66
CA SER A 2 7.82 -2.65 0.75
C SER A 2 7.89 -1.92 2.11
N ASN A 3 8.13 -2.65 3.19
CA ASN A 3 8.19 -2.11 4.54
C ASN A 3 9.40 -1.18 4.76
N ARG A 4 10.56 -1.51 4.19
CA ARG A 4 11.78 -0.70 4.30
C ARG A 4 11.68 0.62 3.51
N MET A 5 10.89 0.64 2.43
CA MET A 5 10.60 1.85 1.68
C MET A 5 9.83 2.90 2.49
N ALA A 6 9.17 2.49 3.58
CA ALA A 6 8.37 3.32 4.45
C ALA A 6 9.06 3.68 5.79
N SER A 7 10.39 3.75 5.83
CA SER A 7 11.18 4.10 7.02
C SER A 7 11.15 3.08 8.17
N ASN A 8 10.66 1.86 7.94
CA ASN A 8 10.73 0.80 8.94
C ASN A 8 12.19 0.38 9.16
N ARG A 9 12.64 0.36 10.42
CA ARG A 9 14.04 0.12 10.80
C ARG A 9 14.41 -1.35 10.98
N LEU A 10 13.44 -2.27 10.90
CA LEU A 10 13.73 -3.70 11.03
C LEU A 10 14.63 -4.19 9.90
N THR A 11 15.66 -4.97 10.26
CA THR A 11 16.49 -5.68 9.31
C THR A 11 15.70 -6.80 8.62
N ARG A 12 16.19 -7.31 7.50
CA ARG A 12 15.55 -8.45 6.81
C ARG A 12 15.42 -9.67 7.73
N GLN A 13 16.43 -9.94 8.54
CA GLN A 13 16.42 -11.06 9.50
C GLN A 13 15.35 -10.87 10.58
N GLN A 14 15.25 -9.66 11.15
CA GLN A 14 14.22 -9.34 12.14
C GLN A 14 12.80 -9.43 11.54
N VAL A 15 12.61 -8.97 10.31
CA VAL A 15 11.33 -9.10 9.59
C VAL A 15 10.97 -10.59 9.40
N GLU A 16 11.94 -11.43 9.00
CA GLU A 16 11.74 -12.86 8.84
C GLU A 16 11.44 -13.55 10.18
N GLU A 17 12.15 -13.18 11.25
CA GLU A 17 11.93 -13.70 12.58
C GLU A 17 10.53 -13.35 13.11
N VAL A 18 10.10 -12.09 12.98
CA VAL A 18 8.73 -11.65 13.34
C VAL A 18 7.69 -12.47 12.57
N TYR A 19 7.87 -12.65 11.27
CA TYR A 19 6.97 -13.43 10.44
C TYR A 19 6.84 -14.89 10.90
N ARG A 20 7.96 -15.53 11.23
CA ARG A 20 7.99 -16.97 11.57
C ARG A 20 7.59 -17.25 13.00
N THR A 21 7.96 -16.38 13.95
CA THR A 21 7.89 -16.67 15.40
C THR A 21 6.99 -15.73 16.18
N ASN A 22 6.55 -14.63 15.55
CA ASN A 22 5.87 -13.51 16.20
C ASN A 22 6.67 -12.91 17.39
N LYS A 23 8.01 -13.05 17.35
CA LYS A 23 8.95 -12.58 18.38
C LYS A 23 10.13 -11.89 17.72
N ILE A 24 10.83 -11.06 18.48
CA ILE A 24 12.14 -10.52 18.15
C ILE A 24 13.08 -10.89 19.28
N ALA A 25 13.98 -11.86 19.04
CA ALA A 25 14.88 -12.40 20.06
C ALA A 25 16.10 -11.51 20.32
N THR A 26 16.48 -10.67 19.37
CA THR A 26 17.73 -9.89 19.43
C THR A 26 17.50 -8.43 19.07
N ALA A 27 17.08 -7.62 20.03
CA ALA A 27 17.12 -6.17 19.91
C ALA A 27 18.17 -5.63 20.91
N PHE A 28 19.41 -5.45 20.45
CA PHE A 28 20.42 -4.71 21.20
C PHE A 28 20.21 -3.19 21.14
N GLU A 29 19.36 -2.72 20.24
CA GLU A 29 19.00 -1.30 20.10
C GLU A 29 17.51 -1.09 20.35
N PRO A 30 17.13 0.06 20.94
CA PRO A 30 15.73 0.42 21.13
C PRO A 30 15.00 0.46 19.79
N MET A 31 14.01 -0.40 19.62
CA MET A 31 13.13 -0.40 18.45
C MET A 31 11.83 0.33 18.75
N LYS A 32 11.31 1.03 17.75
CA LYS A 32 9.98 1.61 17.87
C LYS A 32 8.94 0.49 17.82
N VAL A 33 8.00 0.51 18.73
CA VAL A 33 6.86 -0.43 18.74
C VAL A 33 6.12 -0.41 17.41
N ASP A 34 6.01 0.75 16.77
CA ASP A 34 5.37 0.90 15.47
C ASP A 34 6.09 0.14 14.35
N ASP A 35 7.42 0.01 14.38
CA ASP A 35 8.15 -0.78 13.37
C ASP A 35 7.71 -2.26 13.40
N ILE A 36 7.42 -2.78 14.60
CA ILE A 36 6.91 -4.15 14.79
C ILE A 36 5.46 -4.24 14.33
N ILE A 37 4.61 -3.33 14.80
CA ILE A 37 3.18 -3.28 14.43
C ILE A 37 3.03 -3.17 12.91
N GLU A 38 3.74 -2.24 12.28
CA GLU A 38 3.72 -2.05 10.83
C GLU A 38 4.16 -3.29 10.07
N THR A 39 5.14 -4.04 10.60
CA THR A 39 5.60 -5.28 9.98
C THR A 39 4.53 -6.37 10.06
N ILE A 40 3.93 -6.58 11.21
CA ILE A 40 2.85 -7.56 11.39
C ILE A 40 1.64 -7.18 10.52
N ASN A 41 1.25 -5.91 10.54
CA ASN A 41 0.17 -5.38 9.73
C ASN A 41 0.41 -5.58 8.23
N HIS A 42 1.65 -5.36 7.78
CA HIS A 42 2.00 -5.57 6.37
C HIS A 42 1.79 -7.02 5.94
N PHE A 43 2.24 -8.01 6.73
CA PHE A 43 2.00 -9.41 6.43
C PHE A 43 0.52 -9.77 6.45
N SER A 44 -0.22 -9.30 7.46
CA SER A 44 -1.67 -9.52 7.55
C SER A 44 -2.40 -8.92 6.35
N CYS A 45 -1.98 -7.74 5.89
CA CYS A 45 -2.56 -7.07 4.74
C CYS A 45 -2.25 -7.81 3.42
N VAL A 46 -1.02 -8.30 3.23
CA VAL A 46 -0.64 -9.12 2.08
C VAL A 46 -1.42 -10.43 2.08
N GLN A 47 -1.52 -11.11 3.23
CA GLN A 47 -2.31 -12.35 3.34
C GLN A 47 -3.77 -12.10 2.97
N TYR A 48 -4.39 -11.02 3.51
CA TYR A 48 -5.75 -10.65 3.15
C TYR A 48 -5.92 -10.40 1.64
N ALA A 49 -4.96 -9.73 1.01
CA ALA A 49 -5.00 -9.47 -0.43
C ALA A 49 -4.92 -10.77 -1.25
N VAL A 50 -4.07 -11.72 -0.83
CA VAL A 50 -3.93 -13.05 -1.45
C VAL A 50 -5.20 -13.89 -1.26
N ASP A 51 -5.77 -13.92 -0.06
CA ASP A 51 -7.01 -14.66 0.22
C ASP A 51 -8.22 -14.11 -0.56
N ASN A 52 -8.14 -12.84 -0.99
CA ASN A 52 -9.18 -12.15 -1.76
C ASN A 52 -8.77 -11.86 -3.20
N ILE A 53 -7.94 -12.70 -3.79
CA ILE A 53 -7.33 -12.49 -5.11
C ILE A 53 -8.36 -12.26 -6.22
N THR A 54 -9.48 -13.00 -6.20
CA THR A 54 -10.56 -12.93 -7.19
C THR A 54 -11.57 -11.80 -6.93
N THR A 55 -11.49 -11.16 -5.75
CA THR A 55 -12.41 -10.08 -5.40
C THR A 55 -12.17 -8.87 -6.32
N PRO A 56 -13.21 -8.33 -6.98
CA PRO A 56 -13.12 -7.11 -7.77
C PRO A 56 -12.56 -5.94 -6.97
N MET A 57 -11.88 -5.01 -7.64
CA MET A 57 -11.40 -3.79 -7.02
C MET A 57 -12.60 -2.91 -6.63
N THR A 58 -12.64 -2.51 -5.37
CA THR A 58 -13.67 -1.63 -4.83
C THR A 58 -13.07 -0.64 -3.84
N GLN A 59 -13.71 0.50 -3.65
CA GLN A 59 -13.29 1.44 -2.61
C GLN A 59 -13.26 0.80 -1.22
N ARG A 60 -14.21 -0.10 -0.93
CA ARG A 60 -14.27 -0.85 0.33
C ARG A 60 -13.04 -1.74 0.50
N PHE A 61 -12.61 -2.42 -0.58
CA PHE A 61 -11.41 -3.25 -0.57
C PHE A 61 -10.16 -2.41 -0.29
N ILE A 62 -10.00 -1.28 -0.98
CA ILE A 62 -8.88 -0.34 -0.81
C ILE A 62 -8.84 0.21 0.63
N LYS A 63 -9.98 0.65 1.16
CA LYS A 63 -10.11 1.10 2.56
C LYS A 63 -9.73 -0.01 3.55
N LYS A 64 -10.11 -1.26 3.27
CA LYS A 64 -9.74 -2.39 4.12
C LYS A 64 -8.24 -2.67 4.11
N LEU A 65 -7.55 -2.55 2.97
CA LEU A 65 -6.09 -2.65 2.91
C LEU A 65 -5.43 -1.56 3.77
N HIS A 66 -5.88 -0.31 3.64
CA HIS A 66 -5.37 0.79 4.46
C HIS A 66 -5.62 0.54 5.95
N TYR A 67 -6.83 0.12 6.32
CA TYR A 67 -7.15 -0.26 7.70
C TYR A 67 -6.17 -1.30 8.25
N LEU A 68 -5.95 -2.38 7.52
CA LEU A 68 -5.06 -3.46 7.96
C LEU A 68 -3.62 -3.00 8.13
N LEU A 69 -3.14 -2.07 7.29
CA LEU A 69 -1.78 -1.52 7.37
C LEU A 69 -1.59 -0.58 8.57
N THR A 70 -2.63 0.16 8.94
CA THR A 70 -2.50 1.28 9.90
C THR A 70 -3.03 0.97 11.28
N TYR A 71 -3.86 -0.07 11.42
CA TYR A 71 -4.50 -0.43 12.68
C TYR A 71 -3.48 -0.63 13.81
N GLY A 72 -3.73 0.00 14.95
CA GLY A 72 -2.90 -0.11 16.14
C GLY A 72 -1.55 0.61 16.08
N THR A 73 -1.21 1.33 14.99
CA THR A 73 -0.01 2.20 14.96
C THR A 73 -0.16 3.39 15.90
N TYR A 74 0.93 4.09 16.18
CA TYR A 74 0.89 5.29 17.04
C TYR A 74 -0.06 6.36 16.48
N ALA A 75 -0.06 6.57 15.16
CA ALA A 75 -0.93 7.53 14.52
C ALA A 75 -2.42 7.17 14.69
N ASP A 76 -2.76 5.89 14.54
CA ASP A 76 -4.12 5.37 14.76
C ASP A 76 -4.54 5.51 16.22
N ARG A 77 -3.71 5.05 17.17
CA ARG A 77 -3.99 5.15 18.61
C ARG A 77 -4.14 6.59 19.11
N LYS A 78 -3.49 7.55 18.46
CA LYS A 78 -3.57 9.00 18.80
C LYS A 78 -4.59 9.75 17.96
N GLN A 79 -5.41 9.04 17.16
CA GLN A 79 -6.41 9.63 16.28
C GLN A 79 -5.84 10.73 15.35
N LYS A 80 -4.54 10.61 15.02
CA LYS A 80 -3.86 11.50 14.07
C LYS A 80 -4.10 11.08 12.61
N SER A 81 -4.55 9.84 12.41
CA SER A 81 -4.93 9.25 11.14
C SER A 81 -6.11 8.32 11.37
N CYS A 82 -7.07 8.31 10.45
CA CYS A 82 -8.23 7.44 10.54
C CYS A 82 -7.99 6.17 9.72
N SER A 83 -7.72 5.05 10.40
CA SER A 83 -7.50 3.76 9.76
C SER A 83 -8.67 3.36 8.86
N GLY A 84 -8.39 3.17 7.58
CA GLY A 84 -9.40 2.78 6.59
C GLY A 84 -10.29 3.93 6.08
N GLU A 85 -10.06 5.18 6.48
CA GLU A 85 -10.83 6.32 6.01
C GLU A 85 -9.99 7.26 5.12
N TYR A 86 -10.65 7.93 4.18
CA TYR A 86 -9.98 8.92 3.33
C TYR A 86 -9.61 10.15 4.14
N ARG A 87 -8.51 10.80 3.75
CA ARG A 87 -8.09 12.07 4.35
C ARG A 87 -9.17 13.14 4.19
N THR A 88 -9.29 13.97 5.20
CA THR A 88 -10.21 15.11 5.23
C THR A 88 -9.51 16.44 5.01
N CYS A 89 -8.18 16.47 5.17
CA CYS A 89 -7.35 17.65 4.96
C CYS A 89 -6.69 17.64 3.59
N THR A 90 -6.50 18.83 3.02
CA THR A 90 -5.73 19.00 1.79
C THR A 90 -4.26 18.74 2.08
N GLY A 91 -3.66 17.75 1.41
CA GLY A 91 -2.24 17.45 1.46
C GLY A 91 -1.42 18.29 0.47
N LYS A 92 -0.10 18.12 0.49
CA LYS A 92 0.81 18.71 -0.52
C LYS A 92 0.62 18.10 -1.90
N ILE A 93 0.13 16.86 -1.96
CA ILE A 93 -0.12 16.08 -3.17
C ILE A 93 -1.52 15.47 -3.11
N GLY A 94 -2.04 15.09 -4.26
CA GLY A 94 -3.34 14.44 -4.39
C GLY A 94 -4.47 15.40 -4.74
N VAL A 95 -5.63 14.84 -5.05
CA VAL A 95 -6.84 15.60 -5.35
C VAL A 95 -7.44 16.22 -4.09
N PRO A 96 -8.27 17.28 -4.19
CA PRO A 96 -8.99 17.82 -3.03
C PRO A 96 -9.78 16.72 -2.30
N PRO A 97 -9.87 16.73 -0.96
CA PRO A 97 -10.54 15.67 -0.18
C PRO A 97 -11.97 15.37 -0.65
N ARG A 98 -12.74 16.40 -0.99
CA ARG A 98 -14.12 16.28 -1.51
C ARG A 98 -14.22 15.50 -2.84
N GLU A 99 -13.12 15.39 -3.59
CA GLU A 99 -13.08 14.75 -4.89
C GLU A 99 -12.58 13.31 -4.83
N ILE A 100 -11.95 12.89 -3.73
CA ILE A 100 -11.33 11.57 -3.57
C ILE A 100 -12.33 10.45 -3.90
N ASN A 101 -13.51 10.50 -3.28
CA ASN A 101 -14.52 9.45 -3.45
C ASN A 101 -14.96 9.29 -4.91
N ARG A 102 -15.18 10.42 -5.61
CA ARG A 102 -15.53 10.45 -7.04
C ARG A 102 -14.37 9.96 -7.91
N ALA A 103 -13.19 10.56 -7.76
CA ALA A 103 -12.03 10.24 -8.58
C ALA A 103 -11.63 8.76 -8.47
N LEU A 104 -11.61 8.22 -7.25
CA LEU A 104 -11.29 6.81 -7.04
C LEU A 104 -12.40 5.88 -7.55
N GLY A 105 -13.67 6.30 -7.42
CA GLY A 105 -14.81 5.55 -7.98
C GLY A 105 -14.76 5.47 -9.50
N GLU A 106 -14.43 6.57 -10.19
CA GLU A 106 -14.25 6.62 -11.64
C GLU A 106 -13.08 5.74 -12.09
N LEU A 107 -11.93 5.83 -11.42
CA LEU A 107 -10.75 4.99 -11.68
C LEU A 107 -11.07 3.49 -11.57
N ILE A 108 -11.73 3.09 -10.49
CA ILE A 108 -12.12 1.69 -10.27
C ILE A 108 -13.11 1.24 -11.35
N LYS A 109 -14.13 2.05 -11.65
CA LYS A 109 -15.14 1.73 -12.67
C LYS A 109 -14.50 1.55 -14.04
N GLU A 110 -13.51 2.35 -14.39
CA GLU A 110 -12.77 2.22 -15.63
C GLU A 110 -11.90 0.95 -15.62
N TYR A 111 -11.20 0.69 -14.54
CA TYR A 111 -10.33 -0.47 -14.39
C TYR A 111 -11.08 -1.81 -14.49
N GLU A 112 -12.24 -1.94 -13.87
CA GLU A 112 -13.03 -3.19 -13.83
C GLU A 112 -13.86 -3.44 -15.12
N LYS A 113 -13.79 -2.58 -16.14
CA LYS A 113 -14.53 -2.79 -17.42
C LYS A 113 -14.04 -3.99 -18.22
N GLN A 114 -12.77 -4.35 -18.09
CA GLN A 114 -12.14 -5.44 -18.85
C GLN A 114 -10.97 -6.04 -18.06
N PRO A 115 -10.56 -7.27 -18.36
CA PRO A 115 -9.37 -7.86 -17.76
C PRO A 115 -8.15 -6.96 -17.92
N ALA A 116 -7.29 -6.93 -16.90
CA ALA A 116 -6.10 -6.11 -16.92
C ALA A 116 -4.87 -6.92 -17.36
N ASP A 117 -4.04 -6.30 -18.17
CA ASP A 117 -2.64 -6.66 -18.39
C ASP A 117 -1.74 -5.89 -17.41
N TYR A 118 -0.44 -6.07 -17.56
CA TYR A 118 0.55 -5.45 -16.69
C TYR A 118 0.53 -3.91 -16.78
N GLU A 119 0.38 -3.36 -17.98
CA GLU A 119 0.36 -1.93 -18.22
C GLU A 119 -0.87 -1.27 -17.55
N ARG A 120 -2.02 -1.89 -17.66
CA ARG A 120 -3.25 -1.45 -17.01
C ARG A 120 -3.18 -1.47 -15.49
N ILE A 121 -2.50 -2.48 -14.91
CA ILE A 121 -2.25 -2.55 -13.47
C ILE A 121 -1.34 -1.40 -13.02
N LEU A 122 -0.31 -1.09 -13.80
CA LEU A 122 0.58 0.04 -13.53
C LEU A 122 -0.13 1.38 -13.69
N ASP A 123 -0.94 1.57 -14.73
CA ASP A 123 -1.74 2.78 -14.92
C ASP A 123 -2.69 3.02 -13.74
N PHE A 124 -3.42 1.98 -13.32
CA PHE A 124 -4.25 2.06 -12.11
C PHE A 124 -3.43 2.51 -10.90
N HIS A 125 -2.25 1.92 -10.71
CA HIS A 125 -1.39 2.26 -9.57
C HIS A 125 -0.91 3.72 -9.61
N VAL A 126 -0.44 4.21 -10.75
CA VAL A 126 0.02 5.59 -10.91
C VAL A 126 -1.12 6.58 -10.64
N ARG A 127 -2.29 6.32 -11.20
CA ARG A 127 -3.48 7.17 -11.00
C ARG A 127 -3.96 7.11 -9.55
N PHE A 128 -3.89 5.95 -8.89
CA PHE A 128 -4.17 5.82 -7.46
C PHE A 128 -3.20 6.65 -6.60
N GLU A 129 -1.89 6.60 -6.88
CA GLU A 129 -0.88 7.41 -6.19
C GLU A 129 -1.13 8.92 -6.37
N ARG A 130 -1.62 9.34 -7.54
CA ARG A 130 -1.98 10.74 -7.83
C ARG A 130 -3.24 11.19 -7.13
N ILE A 131 -4.24 10.34 -6.99
CA ILE A 131 -5.44 10.64 -6.18
C ILE A 131 -5.05 10.82 -4.72
N HIS A 132 -4.10 10.03 -4.23
CA HIS A 132 -3.56 10.09 -2.88
C HIS A 132 -4.65 10.10 -1.80
N PRO A 133 -5.46 9.04 -1.70
CA PRO A 133 -6.71 9.09 -0.93
C PRO A 133 -6.52 9.13 0.59
N PHE A 134 -5.38 8.74 1.12
CA PHE A 134 -5.13 8.65 2.54
C PHE A 134 -4.08 9.65 3.02
N ASP A 135 -4.04 9.93 4.32
CA ASP A 135 -3.02 10.82 4.92
C ASP A 135 -1.60 10.24 4.81
N ASP A 136 -1.47 8.91 4.91
CA ASP A 136 -0.22 8.17 4.75
C ASP A 136 -0.50 6.78 4.15
N TYR A 137 0.51 5.94 3.98
CA TYR A 137 0.43 4.55 3.51
C TYR A 137 -0.07 4.35 2.07
N ASN A 138 -0.33 5.41 1.28
CA ASN A 138 -0.80 5.28 -0.10
C ASN A 138 0.12 4.36 -0.92
N GLY A 139 1.42 4.59 -0.92
CA GLY A 139 2.39 3.75 -1.63
C GLY A 139 2.41 2.29 -1.19
N ARG A 140 2.16 2.00 0.09
CA ARG A 140 2.06 0.61 0.58
C ARG A 140 0.77 -0.06 0.10
N VAL A 141 -0.35 0.63 0.17
CA VAL A 141 -1.64 0.17 -0.37
C VAL A 141 -1.52 -0.09 -1.87
N GLY A 142 -1.00 0.87 -2.63
CA GLY A 142 -0.82 0.76 -4.08
C GLY A 142 0.02 -0.45 -4.49
N ARG A 143 1.15 -0.71 -3.81
CA ARG A 143 1.99 -1.87 -4.09
C ARG A 143 1.33 -3.21 -3.74
N ILE A 144 0.50 -3.27 -2.70
CA ILE A 144 -0.28 -4.47 -2.37
C ILE A 144 -1.36 -4.71 -3.44
N ILE A 145 -1.97 -3.64 -3.96
CA ILE A 145 -2.92 -3.73 -5.08
C ILE A 145 -2.23 -4.31 -6.32
N ILE A 146 -1.02 -3.82 -6.69
CA ILE A 146 -0.26 -4.39 -7.82
C ILE A 146 -0.08 -5.90 -7.64
N VAL A 147 0.42 -6.33 -6.47
CA VAL A 147 0.64 -7.76 -6.21
C VAL A 147 -0.66 -8.55 -6.36
N LYS A 148 -1.74 -8.09 -5.74
CA LYS A 148 -3.06 -8.74 -5.80
C LYS A 148 -3.58 -8.84 -7.24
N GLU A 149 -3.52 -7.77 -8.02
CA GLU A 149 -4.03 -7.76 -9.38
C GLU A 149 -3.14 -8.56 -10.34
N CYS A 150 -1.81 -8.51 -10.19
CA CYS A 150 -0.92 -9.39 -10.94
C CYS A 150 -1.28 -10.87 -10.70
N LEU A 151 -1.46 -11.28 -9.45
CA LEU A 151 -1.85 -12.64 -9.12
C LEU A 151 -3.26 -12.98 -9.67
N ARG A 152 -4.22 -12.05 -9.63
CA ARG A 152 -5.57 -12.22 -10.19
C ARG A 152 -5.56 -12.58 -11.67
N TYR A 153 -4.64 -11.98 -12.42
CA TYR A 153 -4.53 -12.17 -13.87
C TYR A 153 -3.40 -13.11 -14.29
N GLY A 154 -2.75 -13.81 -13.34
CA GLY A 154 -1.68 -14.76 -13.63
C GLY A 154 -0.39 -14.12 -14.13
N ILE A 155 -0.13 -12.88 -13.74
CA ILE A 155 1.06 -12.10 -14.08
C ILE A 155 2.05 -12.15 -12.91
N ASP A 156 3.33 -12.32 -13.18
CA ASP A 156 4.38 -12.30 -12.16
C ASP A 156 4.48 -10.90 -11.51
N PRO A 157 4.31 -10.78 -10.17
CA PRO A 157 4.34 -9.49 -9.52
C PRO A 157 5.72 -8.82 -9.58
N PHE A 158 5.73 -7.55 -9.95
CA PHE A 158 6.93 -6.74 -9.88
C PHE A 158 7.22 -6.31 -8.44
N ILE A 159 8.43 -6.61 -7.97
CA ILE A 159 8.89 -6.22 -6.63
C ILE A 159 9.86 -5.05 -6.73
N VAL A 160 9.48 -3.91 -6.16
CA VAL A 160 10.36 -2.75 -6.02
C VAL A 160 11.25 -2.96 -4.80
N ASP A 161 12.54 -3.17 -5.04
CA ASP A 161 13.56 -3.16 -4.00
C ASP A 161 14.12 -1.76 -3.74
N ASP A 162 14.94 -1.62 -2.69
CA ASP A 162 15.53 -0.32 -2.32
C ASP A 162 16.42 0.26 -3.43
N LYS A 163 17.06 -0.59 -4.26
CA LYS A 163 17.94 -0.17 -5.36
C LYS A 163 17.14 0.43 -6.52
N ARG A 164 15.93 -0.08 -6.76
CA ARG A 164 15.06 0.33 -7.86
C ARG A 164 14.09 1.45 -7.47
N ARG A 165 14.03 1.83 -6.18
CA ARG A 165 13.13 2.86 -5.65
C ARG A 165 13.23 4.19 -6.42
N GLY A 166 14.45 4.66 -6.71
CA GLY A 166 14.65 5.91 -7.44
C GLY A 166 14.14 5.84 -8.88
N ALA A 167 14.36 4.72 -9.57
CA ALA A 167 13.84 4.51 -10.93
C ALA A 167 12.31 4.39 -10.93
N TYR A 168 11.74 3.67 -9.96
CA TYR A 168 10.30 3.55 -9.77
C TYR A 168 9.61 4.90 -9.56
N ASN A 169 10.14 5.75 -8.66
CA ASN A 169 9.55 7.07 -8.42
C ASN A 169 9.65 7.98 -9.66
N ARG A 170 10.74 7.91 -10.43
CA ARG A 170 10.85 8.62 -11.70
C ARG A 170 9.84 8.11 -12.72
N GLY A 171 9.69 6.79 -12.85
CA GLY A 171 8.71 6.18 -13.74
C GLY A 171 7.27 6.63 -13.44
N ILE A 172 6.88 6.69 -12.16
CA ILE A 172 5.56 7.23 -11.75
C ILE A 172 5.41 8.69 -12.18
N ALA A 173 6.45 9.51 -11.97
CA ALA A 173 6.40 10.93 -12.31
C ALA A 173 6.28 11.18 -13.83
N MET A 174 6.89 10.31 -14.65
CA MET A 174 6.96 10.45 -16.12
C MET A 174 5.85 9.68 -16.86
N TRP A 175 4.96 8.99 -16.18
CA TRP A 175 3.99 8.05 -16.79
C TRP A 175 3.09 8.68 -17.86
N ASP A 176 2.78 9.98 -17.77
CA ASP A 176 1.94 10.68 -18.73
C ASP A 176 2.73 11.28 -19.92
N GLU A 177 4.06 11.19 -19.91
CA GLU A 177 4.90 11.76 -20.97
C GLU A 177 5.16 10.76 -22.12
N THR A 178 4.60 9.53 -21.98
CA THR A 178 4.69 8.45 -22.98
C THR A 178 3.32 8.12 -23.55
#